data_ec07c98235c34933cc44694ddaad16c5
#
_entry.id   ec07c98235c34933cc44694ddaad16c5
#
_cell.length_a   1.000
_cell.length_b   1.000
_cell.length_c   1.000
_cell.angle_alpha   90.00
_cell.angle_beta   90.00
_cell.angle_gamma   90.00
#
_symmetry.space_group_name_H-M   'P 1'
#
loop_
_entity.id
_entity.type
_entity.pdbx_description
1 polymer ?
#
loop_
_entity_poly.entity_id
_entity_poly.type
_entity_poly.pdbx_seq_one_letter_code
_entity_poly.pdbx_strand_id
1 'polypeptide(L)'
;MSEVTTTDLYEVTMAMSYLREGMCADATFSLFVRDLPPGRGFLVAAGLEPALDYLARFEVTADDGRVFAEALHRPAADLAQLVGLRFEGEVRAVPEGRLVLAGEPLLEVTAPLAQAQLVETFLLSQLCHQTAVASKAARCVLAARGRPVIDFSLRRGHGPQAGFQTARLGGIVGFAGTSNVDAAVRLGLTASGTMAHSYIESFPSEEHAFRAFARAHPGPVTFLVDTYDTDRGVSTAARVLAELRRGPGCAIRLDSGDLGELAHRSRGQLDAAGLPDVRIIASGGLDEYAIDDLVRSGAPIDVFAVGTRVGVADDAPFLDAAYKLVAYDGRPVMKLSSAKATAPAAKQVYRRAGPADVISLRDEAPPPCSEPLLETVMRNGRRTGPPDSLASAHSRFEADLDAMPREARRIRGSRPPAPTVSERLSRLTEEVRERLLKEIGNPGATRFTDGTPPGGR
;
A
#
# COMPACT_ATOMS: atom_id res chain seq x y z
N MET A 1 -1.05 -22.76 9.33
CA MET A 1 -0.39 -22.88 8.02
C MET A 1 0.76 -21.90 8.01
N SER A 2 1.90 -22.35 7.52
CA SER A 2 3.08 -21.50 7.38
C SER A 2 2.88 -20.48 6.26
N GLU A 3 3.35 -19.25 6.46
CA GLU A 3 3.32 -18.21 5.39
C GLU A 3 4.24 -18.61 4.22
N VAL A 4 5.24 -19.47 4.45
CA VAL A 4 6.21 -19.95 3.45
C VAL A 4 5.53 -20.78 2.35
N THR A 5 4.48 -21.54 2.70
CA THR A 5 3.72 -22.33 1.71
C THR A 5 2.69 -21.49 0.93
N THR A 6 2.53 -20.20 1.26
CA THR A 6 1.71 -19.24 0.50
C THR A 6 2.58 -18.62 -0.60
N THR A 7 2.95 -19.43 -1.58
CA THR A 7 3.83 -19.06 -2.69
C THR A 7 3.33 -19.69 -3.99
N ASP A 8 3.73 -19.14 -5.12
CA ASP A 8 3.41 -19.70 -6.43
C ASP A 8 4.28 -20.92 -6.74
N LEU A 9 3.70 -21.94 -7.34
CA LEU A 9 4.35 -23.25 -7.57
C LEU A 9 5.66 -23.12 -8.37
N TYR A 10 5.75 -22.18 -9.31
CA TYR A 10 6.94 -22.00 -10.13
C TYR A 10 8.17 -21.59 -9.29
N GLU A 11 7.99 -20.88 -8.19
CA GLU A 11 9.09 -20.49 -7.30
C GLU A 11 9.74 -21.71 -6.67
N VAL A 12 8.92 -22.64 -6.20
CA VAL A 12 9.38 -23.91 -5.62
C VAL A 12 10.11 -24.76 -6.66
N THR A 13 9.54 -24.88 -7.87
CA THR A 13 10.15 -25.68 -8.95
C THR A 13 11.46 -25.09 -9.45
N MET A 14 11.56 -23.76 -9.54
CA MET A 14 12.79 -23.07 -9.89
C MET A 14 13.84 -23.20 -8.80
N ALA A 15 13.47 -23.00 -7.53
CA ALA A 15 14.40 -23.15 -6.40
C ALA A 15 15.00 -24.56 -6.33
N MET A 16 14.18 -25.60 -6.53
CA MET A 16 14.67 -27.00 -6.64
C MET A 16 15.68 -27.15 -7.79
N SER A 17 15.41 -26.57 -8.94
CA SER A 17 16.32 -26.63 -10.09
C SER A 17 17.63 -25.91 -9.79
N TYR A 18 17.57 -24.72 -9.26
CA TYR A 18 18.77 -23.94 -8.88
C TYR A 18 19.67 -24.72 -7.91
N LEU A 19 19.10 -25.31 -6.88
CA LEU A 19 19.85 -26.05 -5.88
C LEU A 19 20.49 -27.33 -6.48
N ARG A 20 19.77 -28.02 -7.37
CA ARG A 20 20.32 -29.19 -8.07
C ARG A 20 21.50 -28.87 -8.97
N GLU A 21 21.45 -27.71 -9.66
CA GLU A 21 22.52 -27.23 -10.51
C GLU A 21 23.64 -26.50 -9.75
N GLY A 22 23.57 -26.47 -8.40
CA GLY A 22 24.57 -25.82 -7.56
C GLY A 22 24.61 -24.29 -7.72
N MET A 23 23.52 -23.68 -8.17
CA MET A 23 23.39 -22.22 -8.38
C MET A 23 23.15 -21.50 -7.06
N CYS A 24 24.19 -21.38 -6.23
CA CYS A 24 24.11 -20.81 -4.88
C CYS A 24 24.62 -19.37 -4.78
N ALA A 25 25.06 -18.76 -5.87
CA ALA A 25 25.55 -17.39 -5.87
C ALA A 25 24.43 -16.38 -5.60
N ASP A 26 24.82 -15.18 -5.16
CA ASP A 26 23.88 -14.10 -4.87
C ASP A 26 23.20 -13.59 -6.14
N ALA A 27 21.90 -13.40 -6.02
CA ALA A 27 21.03 -12.79 -7.02
C ALA A 27 20.44 -11.49 -6.47
N THR A 28 20.38 -10.48 -7.30
CA THR A 28 19.64 -9.24 -6.96
C THR A 28 18.36 -9.17 -7.78
N PHE A 29 17.24 -9.01 -7.07
CA PHE A 29 15.94 -8.77 -7.65
C PHE A 29 15.46 -7.34 -7.30
N SER A 30 14.84 -6.66 -8.27
CA SER A 30 14.18 -5.37 -8.05
C SER A 30 12.66 -5.55 -8.14
N LEU A 31 11.94 -5.01 -7.15
CA LEU A 31 10.49 -4.87 -7.15
C LEU A 31 10.14 -3.41 -7.47
N PHE A 32 9.34 -3.18 -8.49
CA PHE A 32 8.90 -1.85 -8.93
C PHE A 32 7.53 -1.91 -9.61
N VAL A 33 6.85 -0.77 -9.70
CA VAL A 33 5.61 -0.61 -10.48
C VAL A 33 5.98 -0.03 -11.84
N ARG A 34 5.55 -0.66 -12.96
CA ARG A 34 5.92 -0.23 -14.31
C ARG A 34 5.32 1.10 -14.68
N ASP A 35 4.01 1.21 -14.49
CA ASP A 35 3.23 2.38 -14.85
C ASP A 35 2.34 2.81 -13.69
N LEU A 36 2.15 4.10 -13.51
CA LEU A 36 1.17 4.60 -12.56
C LEU A 36 -0.24 4.30 -13.08
N PRO A 37 -1.17 3.87 -12.21
CA PRO A 37 -2.57 3.74 -12.59
C PRO A 37 -3.13 5.06 -13.14
N PRO A 38 -4.08 4.99 -14.08
CA PRO A 38 -4.72 6.19 -14.64
C PRO A 38 -5.22 7.14 -13.57
N GLY A 39 -4.94 8.43 -13.74
CA GLY A 39 -5.36 9.46 -12.79
C GLY A 39 -4.52 9.58 -11.52
N ARG A 40 -3.52 8.73 -11.29
CA ARG A 40 -2.58 8.85 -10.17
C ARG A 40 -1.30 9.57 -10.60
N GLY A 41 -0.89 10.57 -9.85
CA GLY A 41 0.35 11.31 -10.10
C GLY A 41 1.56 10.79 -9.32
N PHE A 42 1.33 9.87 -8.39
CA PHE A 42 2.32 9.18 -7.56
C PHE A 42 1.70 7.97 -6.88
N LEU A 43 2.53 7.15 -6.26
CA LEU A 43 2.12 6.10 -5.30
C LEU A 43 2.70 6.40 -3.92
N VAL A 44 2.05 5.88 -2.88
CA VAL A 44 2.55 5.90 -1.50
C VAL A 44 3.13 4.53 -1.20
N ALA A 45 4.43 4.45 -0.98
CA ALA A 45 5.10 3.19 -0.63
C ALA A 45 4.55 2.64 0.69
N ALA A 46 4.09 1.38 0.66
CA ALA A 46 3.53 0.71 1.82
C ALA A 46 3.66 -0.82 1.69
N GLY A 47 3.52 -1.54 2.81
CA GLY A 47 3.63 -2.99 2.87
C GLY A 47 5.04 -3.49 3.23
N LEU A 48 5.96 -2.59 3.55
CA LEU A 48 7.33 -2.96 3.91
C LEU A 48 7.38 -3.68 5.27
N GLU A 49 6.66 -3.19 6.28
CA GLU A 49 6.74 -3.77 7.63
C GLU A 49 6.32 -5.24 7.67
N PRO A 50 5.15 -5.66 7.12
CA PRO A 50 4.81 -7.08 7.05
C PRO A 50 5.75 -7.89 6.14
N ALA A 51 6.33 -7.29 5.10
CA ALA A 51 7.32 -7.95 4.26
C ALA A 51 8.60 -8.27 5.05
N LEU A 52 9.10 -7.33 5.85
CA LEU A 52 10.28 -7.55 6.69
C LEU A 52 10.02 -8.54 7.82
N ASP A 53 8.83 -8.55 8.41
CA ASP A 53 8.43 -9.55 9.41
C ASP A 53 8.39 -10.96 8.83
N TYR A 54 7.89 -11.10 7.60
CA TYR A 54 7.91 -12.37 6.87
C TYR A 54 9.34 -12.83 6.61
N LEU A 55 10.18 -11.97 6.02
CA LEU A 55 11.57 -12.33 5.70
C LEU A 55 12.38 -12.71 6.93
N ALA A 56 12.19 -12.00 8.05
CA ALA A 56 12.89 -12.31 9.30
C ALA A 56 12.53 -13.68 9.90
N ARG A 57 11.34 -14.19 9.57
CA ARG A 57 10.83 -15.50 10.02
C ARG A 57 10.87 -16.58 8.95
N PHE A 58 11.29 -16.22 7.73
CA PHE A 58 11.30 -17.15 6.61
C PHE A 58 12.23 -18.33 6.90
N GLU A 59 11.65 -19.49 7.02
CA GLU A 59 12.33 -20.78 7.16
C GLU A 59 11.46 -21.87 6.56
N VAL A 60 12.00 -22.63 5.60
CA VAL A 60 11.33 -23.80 5.04
C VAL A 60 11.45 -24.95 6.01
N THR A 61 10.39 -25.27 6.75
CA THR A 61 10.35 -26.37 7.70
C THR A 61 10.18 -27.73 7.01
N ALA A 62 10.39 -28.83 7.75
CA ALA A 62 10.08 -30.18 7.21
C ALA A 62 8.59 -30.33 6.86
N ASP A 63 7.69 -29.64 7.58
CA ASP A 63 6.25 -29.62 7.29
C ASP A 63 5.96 -28.90 5.98
N ASP A 64 6.60 -27.76 5.73
CA ASP A 64 6.49 -27.02 4.46
C ASP A 64 7.01 -27.89 3.30
N GLY A 65 8.14 -28.58 3.49
CA GLY A 65 8.66 -29.52 2.50
C GLY A 65 7.67 -30.64 2.16
N ARG A 66 6.88 -31.12 3.13
CA ARG A 66 5.81 -32.12 2.86
C ARG A 66 4.66 -31.49 2.05
N VAL A 67 4.25 -30.26 2.37
CA VAL A 67 3.22 -29.52 1.60
C VAL A 67 3.67 -29.32 0.16
N PHE A 68 4.92 -28.90 -0.06
CA PHE A 68 5.48 -28.75 -1.41
C PHE A 68 5.54 -30.09 -2.17
N ALA A 69 5.93 -31.17 -1.49
CA ALA A 69 5.99 -32.50 -2.08
C ALA A 69 4.60 -32.99 -2.53
N GLU A 70 3.58 -32.79 -1.69
CA GLU A 70 2.18 -33.07 -2.02
C GLU A 70 1.70 -32.26 -3.21
N ALA A 71 1.92 -30.94 -3.20
CA ALA A 71 1.54 -30.05 -4.30
C ALA A 71 2.19 -30.40 -5.63
N LEU A 72 3.43 -30.90 -5.60
CA LEU A 72 4.19 -31.32 -6.77
C LEU A 72 3.97 -32.78 -7.18
N HIS A 73 3.21 -33.57 -6.40
CA HIS A 73 3.06 -35.01 -6.56
C HIS A 73 4.41 -35.73 -6.61
N ARG A 74 5.34 -35.39 -5.71
CA ARG A 74 6.70 -35.94 -5.62
C ARG A 74 6.98 -36.53 -4.24
N PRO A 75 7.95 -37.47 -4.15
CA PRO A 75 8.45 -37.92 -2.85
C PRO A 75 9.02 -36.75 -2.03
N ALA A 76 8.79 -36.72 -0.71
CA ALA A 76 9.33 -35.67 0.18
C ALA A 76 10.87 -35.59 0.13
N ALA A 77 11.55 -36.71 -0.14
CA ALA A 77 13.01 -36.73 -0.32
C ALA A 77 13.51 -35.81 -1.45
N ASP A 78 12.71 -35.61 -2.48
CA ASP A 78 13.06 -34.70 -3.60
C ASP A 78 13.15 -33.23 -3.17
N LEU A 79 12.46 -32.88 -2.08
CA LEU A 79 12.40 -31.52 -1.53
C LEU A 79 13.38 -31.31 -0.37
N ALA A 80 14.18 -32.32 -0.03
CA ALA A 80 15.08 -32.25 1.13
C ALA A 80 16.04 -31.05 1.08
N GLN A 81 16.48 -30.65 -0.11
CA GLN A 81 17.37 -29.49 -0.28
C GLN A 81 16.72 -28.14 0.04
N LEU A 82 15.38 -28.06 0.04
CA LEU A 82 14.66 -26.83 0.42
C LEU A 82 14.52 -26.72 1.94
N VAL A 83 14.46 -27.86 2.65
CA VAL A 83 14.24 -27.86 4.11
C VAL A 83 15.44 -27.26 4.81
N GLY A 84 15.18 -26.32 5.71
CA GLY A 84 16.20 -25.56 6.45
C GLY A 84 16.66 -24.28 5.74
N LEU A 85 16.20 -24.00 4.51
CA LEU A 85 16.47 -22.71 3.88
C LEU A 85 15.85 -21.59 4.72
N ARG A 86 16.68 -20.59 5.01
CA ARG A 86 16.30 -19.35 5.70
C ARG A 86 16.63 -18.16 4.79
N PHE A 87 15.98 -17.04 5.03
CA PHE A 87 16.36 -15.81 4.34
C PHE A 87 17.58 -15.21 5.03
N GLU A 88 18.70 -15.13 4.31
CA GLU A 88 20.00 -14.62 4.80
C GLU A 88 20.46 -13.38 4.00
N GLY A 89 19.59 -12.84 3.17
CA GLY A 89 19.91 -11.76 2.26
C GLY A 89 19.97 -10.37 2.87
N GLU A 90 20.33 -9.42 2.01
CA GLU A 90 20.16 -7.97 2.21
C GLU A 90 18.88 -7.50 1.54
N VAL A 91 18.14 -6.59 2.20
CA VAL A 91 17.00 -5.89 1.60
C VAL A 91 17.27 -4.40 1.69
N ARG A 92 17.10 -3.73 0.56
CA ARG A 92 17.02 -2.28 0.47
C ARG A 92 15.63 -1.89 0.00
N ALA A 93 15.02 -0.94 0.67
CA ALA A 93 13.63 -0.57 0.38
C ALA A 93 13.39 0.92 0.60
N VAL A 94 12.36 1.41 -0.06
CA VAL A 94 11.78 2.72 0.21
C VAL A 94 10.97 2.63 1.49
N PRO A 95 11.24 3.46 2.51
CA PRO A 95 10.46 3.49 3.75
C PRO A 95 8.98 3.79 3.48
N GLU A 96 8.10 3.22 4.31
CA GLU A 96 6.66 3.48 4.19
C GLU A 96 6.33 4.96 4.33
N GLY A 97 5.32 5.40 3.62
CA GLY A 97 4.88 6.80 3.57
C GLY A 97 5.60 7.64 2.51
N ARG A 98 6.78 7.23 2.01
CA ARG A 98 7.45 7.93 0.92
C ARG A 98 6.63 7.87 -0.36
N LEU A 99 6.65 8.94 -1.16
CA LEU A 99 6.04 8.94 -2.48
C LEU A 99 7.00 8.36 -3.51
N VAL A 100 6.49 7.56 -4.44
CA VAL A 100 7.26 6.90 -5.49
C VAL A 100 6.59 7.07 -6.85
N LEU A 101 7.41 6.99 -7.90
CA LEU A 101 7.00 7.18 -9.28
C LEU A 101 7.12 5.86 -10.07
N ALA A 102 6.58 5.83 -11.29
CA ALA A 102 6.70 4.67 -12.16
C ALA A 102 8.16 4.31 -12.45
N GLY A 103 8.48 3.02 -12.44
CA GLY A 103 9.81 2.49 -12.74
C GLY A 103 10.81 2.57 -11.58
N GLU A 104 10.50 3.27 -10.52
CA GLU A 104 11.37 3.33 -9.33
C GLU A 104 11.30 2.02 -8.54
N PRO A 105 12.43 1.41 -8.16
CA PRO A 105 12.42 0.29 -7.23
C PRO A 105 11.81 0.67 -5.88
N LEU A 106 10.78 -0.06 -5.47
CA LEU A 106 10.22 -0.02 -4.11
C LEU A 106 11.09 -0.81 -3.14
N LEU A 107 11.66 -1.90 -3.64
CA LEU A 107 12.45 -2.83 -2.85
C LEU A 107 13.45 -3.56 -3.76
N GLU A 108 14.66 -3.81 -3.26
CA GLU A 108 15.65 -4.69 -3.85
C GLU A 108 16.09 -5.76 -2.84
N VAL A 109 16.07 -7.01 -3.27
CA VAL A 109 16.54 -8.18 -2.51
C VAL A 109 17.83 -8.66 -3.11
N THR A 110 18.88 -8.81 -2.30
CA THR A 110 20.13 -9.49 -2.70
C THR A 110 20.35 -10.67 -1.76
N ALA A 111 20.26 -11.90 -2.28
CA ALA A 111 20.37 -13.13 -1.50
C ALA A 111 20.79 -14.30 -2.40
N PRO A 112 21.19 -15.47 -1.86
CA PRO A 112 21.33 -16.70 -2.63
C PRO A 112 20.10 -16.94 -3.51
N LEU A 113 20.32 -17.32 -4.77
CA LEU A 113 19.28 -17.28 -5.82
C LEU A 113 17.97 -17.99 -5.42
N ALA A 114 18.04 -19.18 -4.82
CA ALA A 114 16.86 -19.92 -4.39
C ALA A 114 16.06 -19.17 -3.30
N GLN A 115 16.76 -18.55 -2.33
CA GLN A 115 16.11 -17.76 -1.27
C GLN A 115 15.45 -16.50 -1.84
N ALA A 116 16.15 -15.78 -2.72
CA ALA A 116 15.62 -14.58 -3.37
C ALA A 116 14.39 -14.90 -4.25
N GLN A 117 14.32 -16.09 -4.84
CA GLN A 117 13.19 -16.52 -5.66
C GLN A 117 11.96 -16.88 -4.81
N LEU A 118 12.13 -17.63 -3.73
CA LEU A 118 11.03 -18.16 -2.90
C LEU A 118 10.23 -17.10 -2.13
N VAL A 119 10.69 -15.86 -2.12
CA VAL A 119 10.03 -14.76 -1.42
C VAL A 119 9.23 -13.82 -2.36
N GLU A 120 9.26 -14.06 -3.66
CA GLU A 120 8.67 -13.20 -4.70
C GLU A 120 7.18 -12.97 -4.47
N THR A 121 6.38 -14.04 -4.39
CA THR A 121 4.92 -13.95 -4.29
C THR A 121 4.49 -13.17 -3.05
N PHE A 122 5.08 -13.44 -1.89
CA PHE A 122 4.72 -12.74 -0.66
C PHE A 122 5.06 -11.26 -0.75
N LEU A 123 6.27 -10.91 -1.19
CA LEU A 123 6.70 -9.52 -1.32
C LEU A 123 5.80 -8.74 -2.29
N LEU A 124 5.54 -9.30 -3.47
CA LEU A 124 4.66 -8.68 -4.46
C LEU A 124 3.25 -8.48 -3.89
N SER A 125 2.66 -9.50 -3.27
CA SER A 125 1.29 -9.41 -2.75
C SER A 125 1.16 -8.33 -1.68
N GLN A 126 2.13 -8.23 -0.77
CA GLN A 126 2.09 -7.23 0.30
C GLN A 126 2.31 -5.80 -0.22
N LEU A 127 3.37 -5.59 -1.00
CA LEU A 127 3.71 -4.25 -1.46
C LEU A 127 2.68 -3.74 -2.49
N CYS A 128 2.21 -4.58 -3.42
CA CYS A 128 1.22 -4.16 -4.41
C CYS A 128 -0.10 -3.76 -3.76
N HIS A 129 -0.67 -4.63 -2.93
CA HIS A 129 -1.96 -4.36 -2.29
C HIS A 129 -1.90 -3.11 -1.41
N GLN A 130 -0.90 -3.05 -0.51
CA GLN A 130 -0.84 -1.97 0.46
C GLN A 130 -0.48 -0.64 -0.20
N THR A 131 0.42 -0.62 -1.20
CA THR A 131 0.72 0.59 -1.98
C THR A 131 -0.50 1.06 -2.77
N ALA A 132 -1.31 0.16 -3.36
CA ALA A 132 -2.53 0.52 -4.07
C ALA A 132 -3.54 1.21 -3.15
N VAL A 133 -3.79 0.62 -1.96
CA VAL A 133 -4.75 1.15 -0.97
C VAL A 133 -4.25 2.44 -0.32
N ALA A 134 -2.98 2.51 0.08
CA ALA A 134 -2.40 3.73 0.66
C ALA A 134 -2.49 4.91 -0.32
N SER A 135 -2.18 4.66 -1.61
CA SER A 135 -2.26 5.68 -2.65
C SER A 135 -3.70 6.13 -2.91
N LYS A 136 -4.68 5.23 -2.85
CA LYS A 136 -6.12 5.57 -2.91
C LYS A 136 -6.54 6.43 -1.72
N ALA A 137 -6.15 6.03 -0.53
CA ALA A 137 -6.44 6.76 0.71
C ALA A 137 -5.83 8.17 0.68
N ALA A 138 -4.58 8.32 0.22
CA ALA A 138 -3.92 9.62 0.05
C ALA A 138 -4.69 10.56 -0.87
N ARG A 139 -5.29 10.05 -1.95
CA ARG A 139 -6.11 10.86 -2.86
C ARG A 139 -7.39 11.36 -2.19
N CYS A 140 -8.00 10.56 -1.30
CA CYS A 140 -9.16 11.00 -0.51
C CYS A 140 -8.78 12.13 0.46
N VAL A 141 -7.61 12.05 1.11
CA VAL A 141 -7.09 13.13 1.97
C VAL A 141 -6.84 14.40 1.16
N LEU A 142 -6.20 14.30 0.00
CA LEU A 142 -6.00 15.44 -0.90
C LEU A 142 -7.32 16.10 -1.33
N ALA A 143 -8.32 15.29 -1.69
CA ALA A 143 -9.63 15.77 -2.10
C ALA A 143 -10.38 16.49 -0.97
N ALA A 144 -10.20 16.03 0.27
CA ALA A 144 -10.84 16.57 1.46
C ALA A 144 -10.30 17.96 1.85
N ARG A 145 -9.15 18.40 1.32
CA ARG A 145 -8.53 19.73 1.55
C ARG A 145 -8.48 20.12 3.02
N GLY A 146 -7.93 19.24 3.87
CA GLY A 146 -7.76 19.47 5.30
C GLY A 146 -8.97 19.11 6.16
N ARG A 147 -10.11 18.70 5.57
CA ARG A 147 -11.23 18.13 6.34
C ARG A 147 -10.87 16.70 6.75
N PRO A 148 -11.23 16.26 7.97
CA PRO A 148 -10.96 14.91 8.43
C PRO A 148 -11.58 13.83 7.53
N VAL A 149 -10.81 12.75 7.28
CA VAL A 149 -11.26 11.54 6.59
C VAL A 149 -11.21 10.38 7.57
N ILE A 150 -12.25 9.54 7.61
CA ILE A 150 -12.39 8.39 8.50
C ILE A 150 -12.55 7.11 7.67
N ASP A 151 -11.91 6.03 8.12
CA ASP A 151 -12.03 4.71 7.50
C ASP A 151 -13.28 3.96 7.99
N PHE A 152 -14.16 3.58 7.04
CA PHE A 152 -15.31 2.70 7.25
C PHE A 152 -15.27 1.46 6.34
N SER A 153 -14.09 0.98 5.96
CA SER A 153 -13.92 -0.05 4.93
C SER A 153 -14.12 -1.50 5.42
N LEU A 154 -13.85 -1.79 6.70
CA LEU A 154 -13.66 -3.15 7.23
C LEU A 154 -14.70 -4.17 6.73
N ARG A 155 -16.01 -3.85 6.80
CA ARG A 155 -17.08 -4.80 6.46
C ARG A 155 -17.28 -5.03 4.96
N ARG A 156 -16.61 -4.26 4.09
CA ARG A 156 -16.75 -4.30 2.62
C ARG A 156 -15.44 -4.47 1.87
N GLY A 157 -14.33 -4.67 2.59
CA GLY A 157 -13.03 -5.00 2.02
C GLY A 157 -12.86 -6.50 1.76
N HIS A 158 -11.65 -6.89 1.43
CA HIS A 158 -11.28 -8.28 1.08
C HIS A 158 -10.94 -9.13 2.31
N GLY A 159 -11.77 -9.05 3.33
CA GLY A 159 -11.63 -9.80 4.58
C GLY A 159 -11.01 -9.01 5.73
N PRO A 160 -11.00 -9.58 6.96
CA PRO A 160 -10.58 -8.87 8.16
C PRO A 160 -9.14 -8.37 8.12
N GLN A 161 -8.23 -9.15 7.54
CA GLN A 161 -6.83 -8.76 7.41
C GLN A 161 -6.65 -7.54 6.50
N ALA A 162 -7.30 -7.54 5.32
CA ALA A 162 -7.29 -6.39 4.42
C ALA A 162 -7.92 -5.16 5.08
N GLY A 163 -9.00 -5.33 5.86
CA GLY A 163 -9.60 -4.23 6.62
C GLY A 163 -8.70 -3.69 7.73
N PHE A 164 -7.92 -4.53 8.40
CA PHE A 164 -6.89 -4.09 9.35
C PHE A 164 -5.80 -3.28 8.64
N GLN A 165 -5.31 -3.78 7.50
CA GLN A 165 -4.32 -3.06 6.70
C GLN A 165 -4.86 -1.72 6.19
N THR A 166 -6.10 -1.66 5.71
CA THR A 166 -6.71 -0.40 5.26
C THR A 166 -6.71 0.66 6.37
N ALA A 167 -7.07 0.29 7.59
CA ALA A 167 -7.02 1.20 8.73
C ALA A 167 -5.59 1.69 9.02
N ARG A 168 -4.60 0.79 8.97
CA ARG A 168 -3.17 1.12 9.13
C ARG A 168 -2.70 2.09 8.05
N LEU A 169 -3.03 1.81 6.79
CA LEU A 169 -2.65 2.63 5.64
C LEU A 169 -3.33 4.01 5.68
N GLY A 170 -4.58 4.07 6.15
CA GLY A 170 -5.24 5.33 6.47
C GLY A 170 -4.46 6.15 7.49
N GLY A 171 -3.92 5.50 8.54
CA GLY A 171 -3.05 6.15 9.52
C GLY A 171 -1.76 6.72 8.91
N ILE A 172 -1.15 6.02 7.94
CA ILE A 172 0.04 6.53 7.21
C ILE A 172 -0.27 7.83 6.47
N VAL A 173 -1.43 7.93 5.82
CA VAL A 173 -1.79 9.09 5.01
C VAL A 173 -2.62 10.15 5.74
N GLY A 174 -2.81 10.01 7.07
CA GLY A 174 -3.43 11.02 7.91
C GLY A 174 -4.95 10.93 8.02
N PHE A 175 -5.54 9.74 7.95
CA PHE A 175 -6.94 9.58 8.34
C PHE A 175 -7.14 9.89 9.82
N ALA A 176 -8.22 10.58 10.13
CA ALA A 176 -8.55 11.01 11.49
C ALA A 176 -9.01 9.87 12.40
N GLY A 177 -9.32 8.68 11.85
CA GLY A 177 -9.74 7.53 12.62
C GLY A 177 -10.23 6.37 11.75
N THR A 178 -10.61 5.28 12.42
CA THR A 178 -11.14 4.06 11.78
C THR A 178 -12.30 3.48 12.57
N SER A 179 -13.22 2.82 11.89
CA SER A 179 -14.27 2.02 12.51
C SER A 179 -13.80 0.62 12.95
N ASN A 180 -12.58 0.24 12.60
CA ASN A 180 -11.99 -1.05 12.97
C ASN A 180 -11.49 -1.01 14.41
N VAL A 181 -12.22 -1.64 15.32
CA VAL A 181 -11.91 -1.61 16.77
C VAL A 181 -10.54 -2.21 17.07
N ASP A 182 -10.20 -3.35 16.46
CA ASP A 182 -8.90 -4.02 16.68
C ASP A 182 -7.74 -3.14 16.18
N ALA A 183 -7.88 -2.58 14.98
CA ALA A 183 -6.88 -1.69 14.41
C ALA A 183 -6.73 -0.38 15.24
N ALA A 184 -7.84 0.20 15.70
CA ALA A 184 -7.79 1.40 16.53
C ALA A 184 -6.96 1.18 17.80
N VAL A 185 -7.19 0.07 18.50
CA VAL A 185 -6.49 -0.25 19.75
C VAL A 185 -5.03 -0.63 19.48
N ARG A 186 -4.77 -1.54 18.54
CA ARG A 186 -3.40 -2.04 18.30
C ARG A 186 -2.46 -1.03 17.66
N LEU A 187 -3.01 -0.10 16.89
CA LEU A 187 -2.24 0.91 16.15
C LEU A 187 -2.28 2.30 16.81
N GLY A 188 -3.01 2.46 17.90
CA GLY A 188 -3.17 3.74 18.58
C GLY A 188 -3.95 4.78 17.73
N LEU A 189 -4.85 4.32 16.85
CA LEU A 189 -5.71 5.19 16.03
C LEU A 189 -6.98 5.55 16.79
N THR A 190 -7.61 6.67 16.41
CA THR A 190 -8.90 7.07 16.96
C THR A 190 -9.99 6.11 16.48
N ALA A 191 -10.68 5.44 17.40
CA ALA A 191 -11.88 4.69 17.08
C ALA A 191 -13.01 5.65 16.71
N SER A 192 -13.59 5.47 15.53
CA SER A 192 -14.68 6.32 15.01
C SER A 192 -15.82 5.46 14.51
N GLY A 193 -17.01 5.73 15.01
CA GLY A 193 -18.20 4.99 14.61
C GLY A 193 -19.45 5.71 15.10
N THR A 194 -20.59 5.29 14.56
CA THR A 194 -21.89 5.85 14.90
C THR A 194 -22.89 4.70 15.15
N MET A 195 -24.04 4.78 14.54
CA MET A 195 -25.05 3.73 14.52
C MET A 195 -25.34 3.28 13.08
N ALA A 196 -26.03 2.17 12.92
CA ALA A 196 -26.55 1.71 11.63
C ALA A 196 -28.04 2.02 11.55
N HIS A 197 -28.61 1.98 10.32
CA HIS A 197 -30.07 2.13 10.10
C HIS A 197 -30.87 1.12 10.92
N SER A 198 -30.41 -0.13 11.02
CA SER A 198 -31.04 -1.19 11.82
C SER A 198 -31.21 -0.83 13.31
N TYR A 199 -30.33 0.00 13.87
CA TYR A 199 -30.50 0.51 15.22
C TYR A 199 -31.74 1.41 15.32
N ILE A 200 -31.92 2.32 14.36
CA ILE A 200 -33.09 3.20 14.32
C ILE A 200 -34.36 2.42 14.07
N GLU A 201 -34.33 1.50 13.12
CA GLU A 201 -35.47 0.63 12.76
C GLU A 201 -35.94 -0.28 13.93
N SER A 202 -35.05 -0.58 14.88
CA SER A 202 -35.39 -1.42 16.05
C SER A 202 -36.18 -0.67 17.13
N PHE A 203 -36.33 0.66 17.02
CA PHE A 203 -37.08 1.48 17.97
C PHE A 203 -38.45 1.90 17.42
N PRO A 204 -39.45 2.22 18.31
CA PRO A 204 -40.75 2.66 17.87
C PRO A 204 -40.74 3.94 17.03
N SER A 205 -39.72 4.78 17.16
CA SER A 205 -39.49 5.95 16.35
C SER A 205 -38.03 6.36 16.37
N GLU A 206 -37.61 7.13 15.37
CA GLU A 206 -36.29 7.71 15.25
C GLU A 206 -35.91 8.58 16.48
N GLU A 207 -36.86 9.33 17.03
CA GLU A 207 -36.63 10.08 18.26
C GLU A 207 -36.33 9.18 19.46
N HIS A 208 -37.04 8.06 19.62
CA HIS A 208 -36.73 7.08 20.68
C HIS A 208 -35.33 6.51 20.52
N ALA A 209 -34.92 6.19 19.30
CA ALA A 209 -33.57 5.72 18.99
C ALA A 209 -32.50 6.75 19.38
N PHE A 210 -32.65 8.01 18.95
CA PHE A 210 -31.70 9.07 19.26
C PHE A 210 -31.58 9.33 20.76
N ARG A 211 -32.71 9.38 21.47
CA ARG A 211 -32.73 9.55 22.94
C ARG A 211 -32.08 8.35 23.65
N ALA A 212 -32.34 7.14 23.21
CA ALA A 212 -31.76 5.94 23.78
C ALA A 212 -30.23 5.94 23.56
N PHE A 213 -29.77 6.25 22.35
CA PHE A 213 -28.36 6.34 22.05
C PHE A 213 -27.66 7.41 22.90
N ALA A 214 -28.25 8.60 22.99
CA ALA A 214 -27.71 9.68 23.80
C ALA A 214 -27.64 9.35 25.30
N ARG A 215 -28.59 8.56 25.84
CA ARG A 215 -28.51 8.09 27.24
C ARG A 215 -27.40 7.08 27.46
N ALA A 216 -27.18 6.19 26.48
CA ALA A 216 -26.11 5.19 26.56
C ALA A 216 -24.70 5.76 26.40
N HIS A 217 -24.58 6.93 25.76
CA HIS A 217 -23.31 7.57 25.45
C HIS A 217 -23.25 8.98 26.04
N PRO A 218 -22.64 9.17 27.22
CA PRO A 218 -22.62 10.47 27.93
C PRO A 218 -21.79 11.54 27.24
N GLY A 219 -20.88 11.15 26.32
CA GLY A 219 -20.05 12.10 25.51
C GLY A 219 -20.76 12.60 24.23
N PRO A 220 -20.00 13.18 23.31
CA PRO A 220 -20.50 13.56 21.99
C PRO A 220 -21.11 12.38 21.24
N VAL A 221 -22.22 12.61 20.54
CA VAL A 221 -22.94 11.58 19.76
C VAL A 221 -23.06 11.99 18.30
N THR A 222 -23.11 10.99 17.42
CA THR A 222 -23.44 11.18 16.02
C THR A 222 -24.73 10.44 15.68
N PHE A 223 -25.75 11.18 15.21
CA PHE A 223 -27.02 10.60 14.79
C PHE A 223 -27.05 10.36 13.28
N LEU A 224 -27.51 9.18 12.88
CA LEU A 224 -27.76 8.83 11.48
C LEU A 224 -29.18 9.28 11.13
N VAL A 225 -29.31 10.26 10.23
CA VAL A 225 -30.56 11.00 10.07
C VAL A 225 -31.34 10.70 8.79
N ASP A 226 -30.83 9.80 7.95
CA ASP A 226 -31.39 9.47 6.65
C ASP A 226 -32.00 8.06 6.57
N THR A 227 -32.52 7.55 7.70
CA THR A 227 -33.14 6.22 7.74
C THR A 227 -34.50 6.22 7.02
N TYR A 228 -35.33 7.24 7.21
CA TYR A 228 -36.66 7.33 6.61
C TYR A 228 -36.82 8.58 5.73
N ASP A 229 -36.63 9.75 6.30
CA ASP A 229 -36.68 11.06 5.63
C ASP A 229 -35.62 11.96 6.25
N THR A 230 -34.70 12.42 5.45
CA THR A 230 -33.52 13.15 5.95
C THR A 230 -33.88 14.46 6.63
N ASP A 231 -34.80 15.24 6.07
CA ASP A 231 -35.17 16.54 6.66
C ASP A 231 -35.87 16.38 8.00
N ARG A 232 -36.72 15.36 8.13
CA ARG A 232 -37.37 15.02 9.40
C ARG A 232 -36.37 14.48 10.40
N GLY A 233 -35.45 13.62 9.95
CA GLY A 233 -34.37 13.07 10.78
C GLY A 233 -33.48 14.17 11.34
N VAL A 234 -33.06 15.14 10.51
CA VAL A 234 -32.27 16.31 10.96
C VAL A 234 -33.05 17.14 11.98
N SER A 235 -34.32 17.46 11.71
CA SER A 235 -35.18 18.20 12.66
C SER A 235 -35.33 17.47 13.99
N THR A 236 -35.52 16.15 13.95
CA THR A 236 -35.61 15.30 15.16
C THR A 236 -34.30 15.29 15.92
N ALA A 237 -33.17 15.09 15.23
CA ALA A 237 -31.84 15.14 15.83
C ALA A 237 -31.55 16.50 16.49
N ALA A 238 -31.84 17.60 15.79
CA ALA A 238 -31.65 18.94 16.31
C ALA A 238 -32.46 19.20 17.59
N ARG A 239 -33.75 18.81 17.61
CA ARG A 239 -34.61 18.94 18.79
C ARG A 239 -34.07 18.11 19.96
N VAL A 240 -33.68 16.85 19.73
CA VAL A 240 -33.11 15.99 20.80
C VAL A 240 -31.80 16.55 21.34
N LEU A 241 -30.90 17.04 20.48
CA LEU A 241 -29.64 17.66 20.91
C LEU A 241 -29.86 18.94 21.72
N ALA A 242 -30.76 19.81 21.27
CA ALA A 242 -31.10 21.07 21.97
C ALA A 242 -31.69 20.80 23.37
N GLU A 243 -32.67 19.88 23.48
CA GLU A 243 -33.28 19.51 24.75
C GLU A 243 -32.26 18.86 25.72
N LEU A 244 -31.35 18.06 25.21
CA LEU A 244 -30.27 17.47 26.02
C LEU A 244 -29.11 18.44 26.28
N ARG A 245 -29.17 19.66 25.74
CA ARG A 245 -28.09 20.67 25.81
C ARG A 245 -26.76 20.15 25.31
N ARG A 246 -26.79 19.41 24.22
CA ARG A 246 -25.59 18.86 23.54
C ARG A 246 -25.42 19.53 22.17
N GLY A 247 -24.25 20.04 21.90
CA GLY A 247 -23.90 20.65 20.62
C GLY A 247 -22.44 20.38 20.26
N PRO A 248 -21.49 20.96 21.00
CA PRO A 248 -20.07 20.82 20.66
C PRO A 248 -19.63 19.34 20.64
N GLY A 249 -18.94 18.97 19.54
CA GLY A 249 -18.47 17.61 19.30
C GLY A 249 -19.51 16.62 18.79
N CYS A 250 -20.82 16.93 18.89
CA CYS A 250 -21.88 16.11 18.28
C CYS A 250 -21.90 16.28 16.75
N ALA A 251 -22.52 15.31 16.08
CA ALA A 251 -22.67 15.34 14.64
C ALA A 251 -23.99 14.69 14.17
N ILE A 252 -24.38 15.00 12.96
CA ILE A 252 -25.30 14.19 12.15
C ILE A 252 -24.52 13.49 11.04
N ARG A 253 -25.02 12.33 10.59
CA ARG A 253 -24.43 11.61 9.46
C ARG A 253 -25.44 11.43 8.35
N LEU A 254 -25.01 11.82 7.14
CA LEU A 254 -25.69 11.61 5.87
C LEU A 254 -25.00 10.46 5.15
N ASP A 255 -25.71 9.40 4.75
CA ASP A 255 -25.17 8.19 4.14
C ASP A 255 -25.69 7.94 2.72
N SER A 256 -26.70 8.68 2.28
CA SER A 256 -27.40 8.47 1.01
C SER A 256 -27.95 9.77 0.40
N GLY A 257 -28.35 9.70 -0.88
CA GLY A 257 -28.96 10.81 -1.62
C GLY A 257 -27.95 11.81 -2.19
N ASP A 258 -28.42 13.01 -2.56
CA ASP A 258 -27.52 14.11 -2.97
C ASP A 258 -26.91 14.75 -1.72
N LEU A 259 -25.72 14.27 -1.36
CA LEU A 259 -25.03 14.68 -0.15
C LEU A 259 -24.72 16.20 -0.13
N GLY A 260 -24.52 16.83 -1.29
CA GLY A 260 -24.26 18.27 -1.40
C GLY A 260 -25.50 19.07 -1.02
N GLU A 261 -26.64 18.79 -1.65
CA GLU A 261 -27.93 19.44 -1.37
C GLU A 261 -28.37 19.16 0.07
N LEU A 262 -28.30 17.88 0.49
CA LEU A 262 -28.68 17.49 1.85
C LEU A 262 -27.83 18.15 2.92
N ALA A 263 -26.53 18.30 2.71
CA ALA A 263 -25.65 19.01 3.66
C ALA A 263 -26.04 20.48 3.82
N HIS A 264 -26.35 21.19 2.72
CA HIS A 264 -26.80 22.58 2.80
C HIS A 264 -28.12 22.74 3.55
N ARG A 265 -29.11 21.87 3.26
CA ARG A 265 -30.41 21.88 3.98
C ARG A 265 -30.24 21.55 5.45
N SER A 266 -29.44 20.51 5.75
CA SER A 266 -29.16 20.09 7.13
C SER A 266 -28.46 21.20 7.92
N ARG A 267 -27.50 21.90 7.33
CA ARG A 267 -26.80 23.03 7.98
C ARG A 267 -27.78 24.13 8.32
N GLY A 268 -28.67 24.51 7.36
CA GLY A 268 -29.69 25.51 7.60
C GLY A 268 -30.65 25.15 8.75
N GLN A 269 -31.09 23.88 8.86
CA GLN A 269 -31.92 23.40 9.94
C GLN A 269 -31.21 23.42 11.30
N LEU A 270 -29.96 22.99 11.35
CA LEU A 270 -29.15 23.01 12.58
C LEU A 270 -28.88 24.44 13.06
N ASP A 271 -28.58 25.36 12.16
CA ASP A 271 -28.37 26.78 12.47
C ASP A 271 -29.63 27.43 13.00
N ALA A 272 -30.79 27.15 12.36
CA ALA A 272 -32.11 27.64 12.82
C ALA A 272 -32.48 27.10 14.20
N ALA A 273 -31.98 25.91 14.55
CA ALA A 273 -32.17 25.31 15.88
C ALA A 273 -31.14 25.79 16.92
N GLY A 274 -30.25 26.72 16.58
CA GLY A 274 -29.21 27.25 17.48
C GLY A 274 -28.06 26.25 17.74
N LEU A 275 -27.76 25.37 16.79
CA LEU A 275 -26.75 24.32 16.88
C LEU A 275 -25.64 24.46 15.81
N PRO A 276 -24.97 25.61 15.72
CA PRO A 276 -23.94 25.83 14.68
C PRO A 276 -22.72 24.93 14.84
N ASP A 277 -22.47 24.44 16.07
CA ASP A 277 -21.31 23.59 16.40
C ASP A 277 -21.56 22.08 16.13
N VAL A 278 -22.77 21.68 15.75
CA VAL A 278 -23.08 20.30 15.36
C VAL A 278 -22.52 20.04 13.96
N ARG A 279 -21.61 19.06 13.84
CA ARG A 279 -20.91 18.76 12.60
C ARG A 279 -21.77 17.91 11.66
N ILE A 280 -21.46 17.96 10.38
CA ILE A 280 -22.06 17.13 9.33
C ILE A 280 -21.01 16.14 8.83
N ILE A 281 -21.27 14.85 8.99
CA ILE A 281 -20.46 13.75 8.47
C ILE A 281 -21.13 13.20 7.22
N ALA A 282 -20.40 13.16 6.10
CA ALA A 282 -20.86 12.49 4.89
C ALA A 282 -20.22 11.10 4.75
N SER A 283 -21.02 10.12 4.36
CA SER A 283 -20.62 8.76 4.06
C SER A 283 -21.46 8.22 2.88
N GLY A 284 -21.28 6.95 2.50
CA GLY A 284 -22.06 6.35 1.42
C GLY A 284 -21.38 6.46 0.05
N GLY A 285 -20.53 5.48 -0.29
CA GLY A 285 -19.95 5.35 -1.63
C GLY A 285 -18.93 6.41 -2.02
N LEU A 286 -18.39 7.18 -1.07
CA LEU A 286 -17.43 8.24 -1.32
C LEU A 286 -16.07 7.70 -1.81
N ASP A 287 -15.50 8.42 -2.77
CA ASP A 287 -14.12 8.33 -3.23
C ASP A 287 -13.53 9.74 -3.36
N GLU A 288 -12.29 9.84 -3.83
CA GLU A 288 -11.61 11.12 -4.04
C GLU A 288 -12.34 12.04 -5.01
N TYR A 289 -13.04 11.49 -5.99
CA TYR A 289 -13.77 12.30 -6.98
C TYR A 289 -15.04 12.89 -6.39
N ALA A 290 -15.82 12.09 -5.68
CA ALA A 290 -17.03 12.55 -4.99
C ALA A 290 -16.68 13.57 -3.89
N ILE A 291 -15.60 13.33 -3.13
CA ILE A 291 -15.11 14.27 -2.11
C ILE A 291 -14.69 15.59 -2.76
N ASP A 292 -13.88 15.55 -3.85
CA ASP A 292 -13.46 16.78 -4.56
C ASP A 292 -14.65 17.59 -5.07
N ASP A 293 -15.69 16.93 -5.61
CA ASP A 293 -16.90 17.60 -6.09
C ASP A 293 -17.66 18.26 -4.95
N LEU A 294 -17.86 17.58 -3.82
CA LEU A 294 -18.52 18.11 -2.63
C LEU A 294 -17.75 19.30 -2.03
N VAL A 295 -16.42 19.18 -1.97
CA VAL A 295 -15.57 20.28 -1.46
C VAL A 295 -15.59 21.48 -2.40
N ARG A 296 -15.54 21.26 -3.72
CA ARG A 296 -15.56 22.34 -4.73
C ARG A 296 -16.90 23.05 -4.82
N SER A 297 -18.00 22.34 -4.61
CA SER A 297 -19.36 22.96 -4.55
C SER A 297 -19.60 23.74 -3.26
N GLY A 298 -18.66 23.69 -2.30
CA GLY A 298 -18.81 24.39 -1.02
C GLY A 298 -19.77 23.71 -0.06
N ALA A 299 -20.07 22.41 -0.25
CA ALA A 299 -20.94 21.66 0.66
C ALA A 299 -20.43 21.76 2.11
N PRO A 300 -21.29 22.11 3.09
CA PRO A 300 -20.91 22.31 4.49
C PRO A 300 -20.76 20.96 5.23
N ILE A 301 -19.88 20.10 4.71
CA ILE A 301 -19.53 18.81 5.28
C ILE A 301 -18.25 18.97 6.08
N ASP A 302 -18.25 18.57 7.32
CA ASP A 302 -17.10 18.71 8.22
C ASP A 302 -16.18 17.50 8.19
N VAL A 303 -16.72 16.29 7.92
CA VAL A 303 -15.97 15.02 7.96
C VAL A 303 -16.45 14.12 6.83
N PHE A 304 -15.51 13.46 6.18
CA PHE A 304 -15.79 12.42 5.18
C PHE A 304 -15.48 11.02 5.74
N ALA A 305 -16.43 10.10 5.63
CA ALA A 305 -16.21 8.70 5.97
C ALA A 305 -16.19 7.86 4.68
N VAL A 306 -15.03 7.28 4.39
CA VAL A 306 -14.78 6.49 3.19
C VAL A 306 -14.75 5.00 3.53
N GLY A 307 -15.22 4.16 2.62
CA GLY A 307 -15.34 2.72 2.90
C GLY A 307 -14.90 1.87 1.73
N THR A 308 -15.84 1.24 1.05
CA THR A 308 -15.63 0.21 0.03
C THR A 308 -14.58 0.61 -1.00
N ARG A 309 -14.74 1.77 -1.62
CA ARG A 309 -13.87 2.21 -2.71
C ARG A 309 -12.41 2.39 -2.32
N VAL A 310 -12.17 2.82 -1.07
CA VAL A 310 -10.80 2.90 -0.53
C VAL A 310 -10.27 1.52 -0.20
N GLY A 311 -11.04 0.71 0.54
CA GLY A 311 -10.60 -0.61 1.02
C GLY A 311 -10.31 -1.63 -0.09
N VAL A 312 -10.81 -1.40 -1.31
CA VAL A 312 -10.53 -2.24 -2.48
C VAL A 312 -9.70 -1.52 -3.55
N ALA A 313 -9.30 -0.27 -3.31
CA ALA A 313 -8.62 0.59 -4.29
C ALA A 313 -9.30 0.55 -5.67
N ASP A 314 -10.61 0.87 -5.74
CA ASP A 314 -11.51 0.56 -6.85
C ASP A 314 -11.07 1.13 -8.22
N ASP A 315 -10.31 2.22 -8.24
CA ASP A 315 -9.70 2.80 -9.43
C ASP A 315 -8.44 2.04 -9.91
N ALA A 316 -7.79 1.31 -9.01
CA ALA A 316 -6.57 0.55 -9.28
C ALA A 316 -6.49 -0.67 -8.34
N PRO A 317 -7.35 -1.69 -8.55
CA PRO A 317 -7.42 -2.86 -7.67
C PRO A 317 -6.17 -3.74 -7.74
N PHE A 318 -5.30 -3.50 -8.71
CA PHE A 318 -3.97 -4.09 -8.84
C PHE A 318 -2.96 -3.04 -9.32
N LEU A 319 -1.69 -3.27 -9.08
CA LEU A 319 -0.59 -2.51 -9.66
C LEU A 319 0.16 -3.41 -10.65
N ASP A 320 0.53 -2.89 -11.83
CA ASP A 320 1.42 -3.61 -12.76
C ASP A 320 2.84 -3.60 -12.20
N ALA A 321 3.01 -4.32 -11.11
CA ALA A 321 4.29 -4.47 -10.43
C ALA A 321 5.06 -5.68 -10.96
N ALA A 322 6.36 -5.66 -10.76
CA ALA A 322 7.25 -6.73 -11.16
C ALA A 322 8.36 -6.93 -10.14
N TYR A 323 8.69 -8.17 -9.86
CA TYR A 323 9.88 -8.60 -9.15
C TYR A 323 10.83 -9.24 -10.16
N LYS A 324 11.94 -8.60 -10.49
CA LYS A 324 12.78 -8.99 -11.63
C LYS A 324 14.22 -9.19 -11.24
N LEU A 325 14.80 -10.33 -11.66
CA LEU A 325 16.22 -10.57 -11.59
C LEU A 325 16.97 -9.52 -12.40
N VAL A 326 17.88 -8.80 -11.76
CA VAL A 326 18.68 -7.71 -12.37
C VAL A 326 20.18 -7.97 -12.30
N ALA A 327 20.63 -8.84 -11.39
CA ALA A 327 22.01 -9.33 -11.33
C ALA A 327 22.05 -10.74 -10.77
N TYR A 328 22.98 -11.56 -11.24
CA TYR A 328 23.29 -12.88 -10.71
C TYR A 328 24.81 -13.11 -10.77
N ASP A 329 25.40 -13.55 -9.67
CA ASP A 329 26.82 -13.82 -9.51
C ASP A 329 27.68 -12.61 -9.97
N GLY A 330 27.33 -11.41 -9.48
CA GLY A 330 27.97 -10.14 -9.84
C GLY A 330 27.74 -9.69 -11.28
N ARG A 331 27.07 -10.46 -12.11
CA ARG A 331 26.83 -10.17 -13.53
C ARG A 331 25.45 -9.52 -13.73
N PRO A 332 25.38 -8.32 -14.35
CA PRO A 332 24.10 -7.69 -14.71
C PRO A 332 23.34 -8.51 -15.74
N VAL A 333 22.03 -8.68 -15.51
CA VAL A 333 21.10 -9.41 -16.39
C VAL A 333 19.87 -8.57 -16.68
N MET A 334 19.24 -8.82 -17.82
CA MET A 334 17.98 -8.18 -18.20
C MET A 334 17.16 -9.03 -19.15
N LYS A 335 15.86 -8.77 -19.23
CA LYS A 335 14.97 -9.33 -20.23
C LYS A 335 14.93 -8.40 -21.46
N LEU A 336 15.05 -8.96 -22.67
CA LEU A 336 15.08 -8.17 -23.93
C LEU A 336 13.70 -7.89 -24.54
N SER A 337 12.60 -8.51 -24.09
CA SER A 337 11.30 -8.27 -24.72
C SER A 337 10.87 -6.81 -24.60
N SER A 338 10.53 -6.20 -25.72
CA SER A 338 10.37 -4.75 -25.95
C SER A 338 9.37 -4.05 -25.01
N ALA A 339 8.32 -4.73 -24.56
CA ALA A 339 7.29 -4.16 -23.71
C ALA A 339 7.58 -4.30 -22.18
N LYS A 340 8.65 -5.00 -21.77
CA LYS A 340 8.90 -5.35 -20.35
C LYS A 340 10.41 -5.36 -20.02
N ALA A 341 11.19 -4.53 -20.70
CA ALA A 341 12.61 -4.39 -20.40
C ALA A 341 12.79 -3.79 -18.99
N THR A 342 13.74 -4.35 -18.23
CA THR A 342 14.09 -3.87 -16.88
C THR A 342 15.54 -3.46 -16.90
N ALA A 343 15.87 -2.29 -16.37
CA ALA A 343 17.25 -1.86 -16.24
C ALA A 343 18.05 -2.88 -15.40
N PRO A 344 19.23 -3.34 -15.90
CA PRO A 344 20.04 -4.33 -15.21
C PRO A 344 20.75 -3.75 -13.99
N ALA A 345 21.34 -4.62 -13.18
CA ALA A 345 22.09 -4.34 -11.96
C ALA A 345 21.25 -3.74 -10.81
N ALA A 346 21.84 -3.74 -9.63
CA ALA A 346 21.28 -3.14 -8.42
C ALA A 346 21.23 -1.61 -8.53
N LYS A 347 20.13 -1.02 -8.08
CA LYS A 347 19.81 0.40 -8.28
C LYS A 347 19.68 1.17 -6.97
N GLN A 348 19.75 2.47 -7.09
CA GLN A 348 19.36 3.48 -6.11
C GLN A 348 18.50 4.52 -6.79
N VAL A 349 17.55 5.08 -6.07
CA VAL A 349 16.78 6.24 -6.48
C VAL A 349 17.21 7.43 -5.63
N TYR A 350 17.57 8.51 -6.27
CA TYR A 350 17.92 9.75 -5.60
C TYR A 350 16.84 10.81 -5.82
N ARG A 351 16.19 11.24 -4.74
CA ARG A 351 15.27 12.37 -4.74
C ARG A 351 16.01 13.68 -4.70
N ARG A 352 15.62 14.61 -5.57
CA ARG A 352 16.19 15.95 -5.64
C ARG A 352 15.16 16.98 -5.19
N ALA A 353 15.64 18.15 -4.74
CA ALA A 353 14.82 19.35 -4.71
C ALA A 353 14.53 19.78 -6.16
N GLY A 354 13.39 19.33 -6.73
CA GLY A 354 13.02 19.59 -8.13
C GLY A 354 12.08 18.51 -8.70
N PRO A 355 11.72 18.57 -9.99
CA PRO A 355 10.59 17.84 -10.52
C PRO A 355 10.83 16.34 -10.79
N ALA A 356 12.08 15.83 -10.74
CA ALA A 356 12.35 14.46 -11.15
C ALA A 356 13.41 13.78 -10.29
N ASP A 357 13.09 12.59 -9.81
CA ASP A 357 14.02 11.68 -9.17
C ASP A 357 15.01 11.09 -10.21
N VAL A 358 16.12 10.54 -9.73
CA VAL A 358 17.16 9.91 -10.58
C VAL A 358 17.33 8.46 -10.18
N ILE A 359 17.03 7.54 -11.10
CA ILE A 359 17.35 6.12 -10.97
C ILE A 359 18.80 5.92 -11.44
N SER A 360 19.65 5.41 -10.58
CA SER A 360 21.09 5.20 -10.84
C SER A 360 21.53 3.79 -10.44
N LEU A 361 22.75 3.42 -10.77
CA LEU A 361 23.36 2.23 -10.17
C LEU A 361 23.57 2.47 -8.67
N ARG A 362 23.47 1.39 -7.88
CA ARG A 362 23.61 1.45 -6.41
C ARG A 362 24.96 2.03 -5.96
N ASP A 363 26.01 1.81 -6.73
CA ASP A 363 27.39 2.23 -6.45
C ASP A 363 27.76 3.60 -7.06
N GLU A 364 26.81 4.29 -7.70
CA GLU A 364 27.04 5.65 -8.18
C GLU A 364 27.06 6.65 -7.02
N ALA A 365 27.94 7.65 -7.15
CA ALA A 365 27.93 8.77 -6.22
C ALA A 365 26.59 9.53 -6.27
N PRO A 366 26.04 9.93 -5.12
CA PRO A 366 24.78 10.67 -5.07
C PRO A 366 24.91 11.99 -5.86
N PRO A 367 23.90 12.35 -6.65
CA PRO A 367 23.83 13.68 -7.26
C PRO A 367 23.85 14.78 -6.19
N PRO A 368 24.38 15.98 -6.47
CA PRO A 368 24.38 17.09 -5.52
C PRO A 368 22.96 17.40 -5.01
N CYS A 369 22.84 17.70 -3.71
CA CYS A 369 21.56 18.05 -3.07
C CYS A 369 20.47 17.02 -3.30
N SER A 370 20.79 15.72 -3.21
CA SER A 370 19.84 14.62 -3.30
C SER A 370 19.91 13.72 -2.08
N GLU A 371 18.82 13.03 -1.81
CA GLU A 371 18.73 12.00 -0.78
C GLU A 371 18.39 10.62 -1.40
N PRO A 372 18.97 9.53 -0.88
CA PRO A 372 18.62 8.19 -1.34
C PRO A 372 17.24 7.79 -0.84
N LEU A 373 16.41 7.18 -1.71
CA LEU A 373 15.11 6.63 -1.32
C LEU A 373 15.22 5.21 -0.80
N LEU A 374 16.10 4.37 -1.38
CA LEU A 374 16.28 3.00 -0.91
C LEU A 374 17.28 2.98 0.26
N GLU A 375 16.79 2.59 1.42
CA GLU A 375 17.59 2.40 2.63
C GLU A 375 17.86 0.91 2.86
N THR A 376 18.99 0.56 3.49
CA THR A 376 19.23 -0.83 3.91
C THR A 376 18.38 -1.12 5.15
N VAL A 377 17.36 -1.94 4.97
CA VAL A 377 16.38 -2.28 6.03
C VAL A 377 16.59 -3.67 6.62
N MET A 378 17.37 -4.52 5.91
CA MET A 378 17.75 -5.85 6.39
C MET A 378 19.15 -6.22 5.92
N ARG A 379 19.92 -6.90 6.77
CA ARG A 379 21.23 -7.53 6.45
C ARG A 379 21.32 -8.91 7.08
N ASN A 380 21.85 -9.87 6.32
CA ASN A 380 22.00 -11.25 6.78
C ASN A 380 20.69 -11.80 7.38
N GLY A 381 19.56 -11.53 6.72
CA GLY A 381 18.24 -11.96 7.18
C GLY A 381 17.70 -11.25 8.44
N ARG A 382 18.37 -10.20 8.93
CA ARG A 382 17.98 -9.49 10.16
C ARG A 382 17.68 -8.02 9.86
N ARG A 383 16.63 -7.49 10.47
CA ARG A 383 16.32 -6.06 10.41
C ARG A 383 17.50 -5.23 10.90
N THR A 384 17.76 -4.10 10.24
CA THR A 384 18.81 -3.13 10.63
C THR A 384 18.34 -2.16 11.71
N GLY A 385 17.03 -2.07 11.94
CA GLY A 385 16.41 -1.20 12.94
C GLY A 385 15.10 -1.78 13.48
N PRO A 386 14.48 -1.09 14.45
CA PRO A 386 13.16 -1.48 14.96
C PRO A 386 12.09 -1.29 13.87
N PRO A 387 10.90 -1.90 14.05
CA PRO A 387 9.74 -1.63 13.19
C PRO A 387 9.44 -0.13 13.12
N ASP A 388 9.07 0.32 11.93
CA ASP A 388 8.75 1.72 11.70
C ASP A 388 7.40 2.09 12.33
N SER A 389 7.31 3.31 12.87
CA SER A 389 6.07 3.79 13.49
C SER A 389 5.14 4.42 12.44
N LEU A 390 3.81 4.36 12.69
CA LEU A 390 2.85 5.08 11.86
C LEU A 390 3.13 6.59 11.82
N ALA A 391 3.57 7.17 12.94
CA ALA A 391 3.90 8.58 13.02
C ALA A 391 5.08 8.95 12.11
N SER A 392 6.14 8.11 12.09
CA SER A 392 7.29 8.32 11.20
C SER A 392 6.90 8.19 9.73
N ALA A 393 6.09 7.19 9.39
CA ALA A 393 5.58 6.99 8.03
C ALA A 393 4.68 8.17 7.59
N HIS A 394 3.82 8.66 8.49
CA HIS A 394 2.98 9.83 8.24
C HIS A 394 3.81 11.09 8.00
N SER A 395 4.82 11.35 8.83
CA SER A 395 5.70 12.52 8.67
C SER A 395 6.43 12.50 7.33
N ARG A 396 6.88 11.32 6.85
CA ARG A 396 7.48 11.19 5.52
C ARG A 396 6.46 11.46 4.41
N PHE A 397 5.23 10.97 4.57
CA PHE A 397 4.16 11.22 3.62
C PHE A 397 3.87 12.72 3.48
N GLU A 398 3.73 13.45 4.60
CA GLU A 398 3.50 14.89 4.58
C GLU A 398 4.65 15.64 3.92
N ALA A 399 5.90 15.33 4.30
CA ALA A 399 7.09 15.99 3.74
C ALA A 399 7.22 15.76 2.23
N ASP A 400 7.04 14.53 1.76
CA ASP A 400 7.09 14.21 0.34
C ASP A 400 5.92 14.83 -0.43
N LEU A 401 4.73 14.87 0.16
CA LEU A 401 3.54 15.47 -0.44
C LEU A 401 3.72 16.97 -0.62
N ASP A 402 4.29 17.67 0.37
CA ASP A 402 4.55 19.10 0.29
C ASP A 402 5.58 19.43 -0.81
N ALA A 403 6.58 18.57 -0.98
CA ALA A 403 7.61 18.70 -2.02
C ALA A 403 7.09 18.33 -3.43
N MET A 404 6.01 17.51 -3.52
CA MET A 404 5.49 17.03 -4.79
C MET A 404 4.86 18.15 -5.62
N PRO A 405 5.15 18.25 -6.93
CA PRO A 405 4.55 19.25 -7.82
C PRO A 405 3.01 19.26 -7.75
N ARG A 406 2.42 20.46 -7.81
CA ARG A 406 0.95 20.63 -7.75
C ARG A 406 0.21 19.84 -8.82
N GLU A 407 0.81 19.71 -10.00
CA GLU A 407 0.26 18.96 -11.14
C GLU A 407 0.10 17.47 -10.82
N ALA A 408 1.04 16.88 -10.08
CA ALA A 408 1.00 15.48 -9.66
C ALA A 408 -0.06 15.25 -8.57
N ARG A 409 -0.35 16.28 -7.74
CA ARG A 409 -1.32 16.21 -6.64
C ARG A 409 -2.79 16.43 -7.07
N ARG A 410 -3.05 16.71 -8.36
CA ARG A 410 -4.43 16.93 -8.85
C ARG A 410 -5.25 15.65 -8.75
N ILE A 411 -6.49 15.78 -8.33
CA ILE A 411 -7.45 14.66 -8.30
C ILE A 411 -7.85 14.28 -9.72
N ARG A 412 -8.04 15.27 -10.60
CA ARG A 412 -8.32 15.07 -12.04
C ARG A 412 -7.21 15.66 -12.88
N GLY A 413 -6.82 14.92 -13.93
CA GLY A 413 -5.77 15.38 -14.86
C GLY A 413 -4.41 15.53 -14.18
N SER A 414 -4.07 14.62 -13.27
CA SER A 414 -2.74 14.56 -12.66
C SER A 414 -1.65 14.38 -13.72
N ARG A 415 -0.52 15.03 -13.50
CA ARG A 415 0.67 14.91 -14.36
C ARG A 415 1.86 14.51 -13.49
N PRO A 416 2.17 13.20 -13.46
CA PRO A 416 3.31 12.73 -12.69
C PRO A 416 4.63 13.28 -13.25
N PRO A 417 5.60 13.63 -12.41
CA PRO A 417 6.97 13.78 -12.88
C PRO A 417 7.49 12.43 -13.38
N ALA A 418 8.38 12.44 -14.36
CA ALA A 418 9.02 11.24 -14.86
C ALA A 418 10.44 11.14 -14.26
N PRO A 419 10.80 10.03 -13.59
CA PRO A 419 12.17 9.81 -13.15
C PRO A 419 13.13 9.82 -14.33
N THR A 420 14.32 10.33 -14.11
CA THR A 420 15.40 10.25 -15.08
C THR A 420 16.33 9.08 -14.75
N VAL A 421 17.01 8.56 -15.75
CA VAL A 421 17.99 7.47 -15.57
C VAL A 421 19.40 8.05 -15.70
N SER A 422 20.32 7.65 -14.83
CA SER A 422 21.71 8.10 -14.89
C SER A 422 22.37 7.66 -16.18
N GLU A 423 23.38 8.43 -16.62
CA GLU A 423 24.15 8.09 -17.83
C GLU A 423 24.87 6.74 -17.69
N ARG A 424 25.38 6.43 -16.49
CA ARG A 424 26.07 5.16 -16.24
C ARG A 424 25.11 3.98 -16.32
N LEU A 425 23.91 4.07 -15.73
CA LEU A 425 22.88 3.04 -15.84
C LEU A 425 22.38 2.88 -17.27
N SER A 426 22.18 3.99 -17.98
CA SER A 426 21.77 3.97 -19.40
C SER A 426 22.81 3.27 -20.26
N ARG A 427 24.09 3.57 -20.07
CA ARG A 427 25.21 2.92 -20.79
C ARG A 427 25.30 1.44 -20.49
N LEU A 428 25.25 1.06 -19.20
CA LEU A 428 25.24 -0.35 -18.80
C LEU A 428 24.07 -1.12 -19.42
N THR A 429 22.90 -0.48 -19.47
CA THR A 429 21.69 -1.10 -20.06
C THR A 429 21.92 -1.43 -21.54
N GLU A 430 22.54 -0.50 -22.29
CA GLU A 430 22.84 -0.75 -23.71
C GLU A 430 23.94 -1.79 -23.90
N GLU A 431 25.00 -1.77 -23.09
CA GLU A 431 26.07 -2.79 -23.11
C GLU A 431 25.51 -4.20 -22.86
N VAL A 432 24.65 -4.36 -21.86
CA VAL A 432 24.01 -5.66 -21.56
C VAL A 432 23.09 -6.09 -22.70
N ARG A 433 22.34 -5.15 -23.27
CA ARG A 433 21.45 -5.41 -24.40
C ARG A 433 22.23 -5.89 -25.63
N GLU A 434 23.31 -5.19 -26.00
CA GLU A 434 24.15 -5.57 -27.13
C GLU A 434 24.80 -6.94 -26.93
N ARG A 435 25.30 -7.22 -25.72
CA ARG A 435 25.85 -8.52 -25.37
C ARG A 435 24.84 -9.63 -25.61
N LEU A 436 23.63 -9.49 -25.08
CA LEU A 436 22.57 -10.51 -25.22
C LEU A 436 22.12 -10.68 -26.68
N LEU A 437 22.05 -9.61 -27.45
CA LEU A 437 21.71 -9.69 -28.87
C LEU A 437 22.80 -10.43 -29.67
N LYS A 438 24.08 -10.25 -29.35
CA LYS A 438 25.19 -10.98 -29.96
C LYS A 438 25.14 -12.48 -29.60
N GLU A 439 24.83 -12.81 -28.33
CA GLU A 439 24.67 -14.20 -27.87
C GLU A 439 23.51 -14.90 -28.60
N ILE A 440 22.36 -14.24 -28.79
CA ILE A 440 21.22 -14.78 -29.54
C ILE A 440 21.55 -14.95 -31.04
N GLY A 441 22.29 -14.00 -31.64
CA GLY A 441 22.67 -14.04 -33.05
C GLY A 441 23.79 -15.05 -33.38
N ASN A 442 24.49 -15.57 -32.35
CA ASN A 442 25.56 -16.56 -32.51
C ASN A 442 25.44 -17.70 -31.49
N PRO A 443 24.45 -18.61 -31.63
CA PRO A 443 24.13 -19.66 -30.65
C PRO A 443 25.26 -20.68 -30.43
N GLY A 444 26.36 -20.62 -31.18
CA GLY A 444 27.51 -21.51 -31.00
C GLY A 444 28.62 -20.99 -30.06
N ALA A 445 28.50 -19.75 -29.55
CA ALA A 445 29.57 -19.13 -28.75
C ALA A 445 29.50 -19.40 -27.23
N THR A 446 28.39 -19.89 -26.73
CA THR A 446 28.22 -20.25 -25.33
C THR A 446 28.70 -21.69 -25.07
N ARG A 447 30.01 -21.89 -25.00
CA ARG A 447 30.54 -23.07 -24.30
C ARG A 447 30.42 -22.82 -22.81
N PHE A 448 29.50 -23.56 -22.16
CA PHE A 448 29.62 -23.82 -20.74
C PHE A 448 31.03 -24.42 -20.53
N THR A 449 31.86 -23.78 -19.75
CA THR A 449 33.07 -24.41 -19.24
C THR A 449 32.58 -25.48 -18.28
N ASP A 450 32.53 -26.73 -18.76
CA ASP A 450 32.34 -27.90 -17.93
C ASP A 450 33.42 -27.88 -16.85
N GLY A 451 33.05 -27.53 -15.64
CA GLY A 451 33.87 -27.73 -14.45
C GLY A 451 33.96 -29.22 -14.13
N THR A 452 34.82 -29.91 -14.85
CA THR A 452 35.24 -31.26 -14.48
C THR A 452 36.06 -31.16 -13.19
N PRO A 453 35.67 -31.79 -12.08
CA PRO A 453 36.50 -31.81 -10.88
C PRO A 453 37.78 -32.59 -11.16
N PRO A 454 38.95 -32.17 -10.64
CA PRO A 454 40.19 -32.91 -10.83
C PRO A 454 40.09 -34.28 -10.16
N GLY A 455 40.24 -35.36 -10.95
CA GLY A 455 40.28 -36.72 -10.49
C GLY A 455 41.42 -36.92 -9.48
N GLY A 456 41.03 -37.26 -8.23
CA GLY A 456 41.94 -37.80 -7.22
C GLY A 456 42.19 -39.29 -7.49
N ARG A 457 43.44 -39.65 -7.56
CA ARG A 457 43.89 -41.02 -7.47
C ARG A 457 43.83 -41.50 -6.02
#